data_3aa629fba3a5682c21fa1901c84aa4fc
#
_entry.id   3aa629fba3a5682c21fa1901c84aa4fc
#
_cell.length_a   1.000
_cell.length_b   1.000
_cell.length_c   1.000
_cell.angle_alpha   90.00
_cell.angle_beta   90.00
_cell.angle_gamma   90.00
#
_symmetry.space_group_name_H-M   'P 1'
#
loop_
_entity.id
_entity.type
_entity.pdbx_description
1 polymer ?
#
loop_
_entity_poly.entity_id
_entity_poly.type
_entity_poly.pdbx_seq_one_letter_code
_entity_poly.pdbx_strand_id
1 'polypeptide(L)'
;CINWIKTLEIFEKDYTFDKEFKTKIFKSLKQQCDVLLEVYDDFRILSNWGVLQNCGLITFAFYYHLTDTDYFSIPLKRLKHQCAIQILPDGVHWEQSPMYQNEVLNCILEVAINFKKHKFSIPPFLKRTISKIGYSNMAMKKPSHTQPMQGDSDYTDLRDIITRCAAILKDGTLKSAGYSEIDFESIWELDEESIKNYPSIPTNYPKYPSMALEESGNFFLRNSFHEDGNYLWFSCGTIGSGHGHANLLHFDLNYQGEDFLIDSGRYTYVEENPVRVELKNCYAHNTTIVDNEMFSKFKCAWGIVEAALPLNNYYKFNKNFDYVEGAHLGYLNLPNPVIPMRKIFYLKPELWIIVDQFNTSGEHKYTQFFNLDDKITPTIENNSIILQGKNTLFMKWSDKLDICIKDIQISKEYNNLQSSKRITTNFLNSGATTIMTVISPKDFKIEKIEVRRGNNDLVNENEAKAIKISLDNDEIIFFNSTKEINNQ
;
A
#
# COMPACT_ATOMS: atom_id res chain seq x y z
N CYS A 1 25.05 -14.38 -0.75
CA CYS A 1 26.26 -13.72 -0.16
C CYS A 1 25.95 -13.08 1.19
N ILE A 2 24.95 -12.16 1.29
CA ILE A 2 24.69 -11.40 2.53
C ILE A 2 24.52 -12.30 3.75
N ASN A 3 23.58 -13.26 3.71
CA ASN A 3 23.31 -14.14 4.85
C ASN A 3 24.53 -14.99 5.25
N TRP A 4 25.31 -15.47 4.28
CA TRP A 4 26.54 -16.19 4.59
C TRP A 4 27.57 -15.32 5.31
N ILE A 5 27.74 -14.09 4.86
CA ILE A 5 28.69 -13.16 5.46
C ILE A 5 28.26 -12.77 6.86
N LYS A 6 26.98 -12.42 7.08
CA LYS A 6 26.42 -12.15 8.41
C LYS A 6 26.66 -13.33 9.37
N THR A 7 26.39 -14.55 8.90
CA THR A 7 26.62 -15.74 9.70
C THR A 7 28.09 -15.88 10.09
N LEU A 8 29.01 -15.66 9.15
CA LEU A 8 30.46 -15.71 9.43
C LEU A 8 30.87 -14.62 10.45
N GLU A 9 30.41 -13.38 10.27
CA GLU A 9 30.69 -12.26 11.21
C GLU A 9 30.23 -12.56 12.65
N ILE A 10 29.06 -13.21 12.81
CA ILE A 10 28.53 -13.60 14.12
C ILE A 10 29.41 -14.69 14.74
N PHE A 11 29.68 -15.76 14.00
CA PHE A 11 30.42 -16.88 14.55
C PHE A 11 31.91 -16.56 14.79
N GLU A 12 32.55 -15.66 14.01
CA GLU A 12 33.94 -15.25 14.20
C GLU A 12 34.16 -14.46 15.49
N LYS A 13 33.12 -14.00 16.18
CA LYS A 13 33.26 -13.39 17.50
C LYS A 13 33.71 -14.39 18.57
N ASP A 14 33.20 -15.61 18.52
CA ASP A 14 33.41 -16.64 19.54
C ASP A 14 34.13 -17.90 19.02
N TYR A 15 34.31 -18.02 17.71
CA TYR A 15 34.89 -19.20 17.08
C TYR A 15 35.93 -18.83 16.01
N THR A 16 37.08 -19.50 16.05
CA THR A 16 38.12 -19.33 15.04
C THR A 16 38.02 -20.48 13.99
N PHE A 17 37.57 -20.13 12.80
CA PHE A 17 37.58 -21.08 11.70
C PHE A 17 39.01 -21.40 11.22
N ASP A 18 39.24 -22.65 10.84
CA ASP A 18 40.53 -23.05 10.27
C ASP A 18 40.78 -22.38 8.90
N LYS A 19 42.04 -22.34 8.50
CA LYS A 19 42.49 -21.67 7.26
C LYS A 19 41.91 -22.32 6.00
N GLU A 20 41.73 -23.65 5.99
CA GLU A 20 41.21 -24.38 4.85
C GLU A 20 39.73 -24.01 4.63
N PHE A 21 38.94 -24.04 5.69
CA PHE A 21 37.52 -23.61 5.66
C PHE A 21 37.37 -22.17 5.16
N LYS A 22 38.13 -21.22 5.74
CA LYS A 22 38.10 -19.80 5.31
C LYS A 22 38.45 -19.63 3.83
N THR A 23 39.47 -20.39 3.35
CA THR A 23 39.85 -20.35 1.95
C THR A 23 38.76 -20.91 1.03
N LYS A 24 38.10 -22.00 1.43
CA LYS A 24 37.01 -22.62 0.68
C LYS A 24 35.79 -21.67 0.57
N ILE A 25 35.40 -21.06 1.68
CA ILE A 25 34.28 -20.09 1.70
C ILE A 25 34.62 -18.88 0.83
N PHE A 26 35.81 -18.28 0.97
CA PHE A 26 36.23 -17.15 0.14
C PHE A 26 36.16 -17.48 -1.35
N LYS A 27 36.71 -18.63 -1.77
CA LYS A 27 36.66 -19.06 -3.18
C LYS A 27 35.23 -19.20 -3.69
N SER A 28 34.36 -19.81 -2.89
CA SER A 28 32.94 -19.97 -3.25
C SER A 28 32.22 -18.63 -3.37
N LEU A 29 32.35 -17.74 -2.37
CA LEU A 29 31.73 -16.42 -2.39
C LEU A 29 32.29 -15.55 -3.53
N LYS A 30 33.62 -15.61 -3.77
CA LYS A 30 34.23 -14.89 -4.87
C LYS A 30 33.70 -15.32 -6.23
N GLN A 31 33.57 -16.65 -6.49
CA GLN A 31 32.99 -17.14 -7.73
C GLN A 31 31.55 -16.64 -7.95
N GLN A 32 30.72 -16.61 -6.89
CA GLN A 32 29.37 -16.03 -6.96
C GLN A 32 29.43 -14.54 -7.28
N CYS A 33 30.32 -13.79 -6.63
CA CYS A 33 30.49 -12.37 -6.85
C CYS A 33 31.01 -12.06 -8.26
N ASP A 34 31.94 -12.87 -8.81
CA ASP A 34 32.42 -12.72 -10.19
C ASP A 34 31.25 -12.77 -11.18
N VAL A 35 30.37 -13.78 -11.05
CA VAL A 35 29.18 -13.91 -11.89
C VAL A 35 28.22 -12.74 -11.71
N LEU A 36 27.96 -12.34 -10.46
CA LEU A 36 27.04 -11.22 -10.18
C LEU A 36 27.58 -9.88 -10.69
N LEU A 37 28.90 -9.71 -10.72
CA LEU A 37 29.53 -8.50 -11.24
C LEU A 37 29.40 -8.41 -12.78
N GLU A 38 29.47 -9.52 -13.49
CA GLU A 38 29.36 -9.60 -14.95
C GLU A 38 27.91 -9.47 -15.43
N VAL A 39 26.96 -10.10 -14.74
CA VAL A 39 25.54 -10.16 -15.15
C VAL A 39 24.80 -8.92 -14.64
N TYR A 40 24.68 -7.90 -15.50
CA TYR A 40 23.94 -6.67 -15.21
C TYR A 40 23.25 -6.14 -16.48
N ASP A 41 22.00 -6.52 -16.64
CA ASP A 41 21.12 -6.24 -17.78
C ASP A 41 19.94 -5.35 -17.39
N ASP A 42 19.09 -5.00 -18.35
CA ASP A 42 17.91 -4.14 -18.13
C ASP A 42 16.95 -4.71 -17.07
N PHE A 43 16.78 -6.04 -17.03
CA PHE A 43 15.95 -6.68 -16.01
C PHE A 43 16.52 -6.43 -14.61
N ARG A 44 17.82 -6.53 -14.40
CA ARG A 44 18.47 -6.27 -13.11
C ARG A 44 18.47 -4.79 -12.73
N ILE A 45 18.53 -3.91 -13.73
CA ILE A 45 18.45 -2.48 -13.48
C ILE A 45 17.08 -2.10 -12.90
N LEU A 46 16.01 -2.71 -13.40
CA LEU A 46 14.63 -2.37 -13.02
C LEU A 46 14.04 -3.25 -11.90
N SER A 47 14.61 -4.41 -11.63
CA SER A 47 14.08 -5.32 -10.61
C SER A 47 14.76 -5.16 -9.24
N ASN A 48 14.04 -5.57 -8.19
CA ASN A 48 14.59 -5.72 -6.84
C ASN A 48 15.84 -6.63 -6.83
N TRP A 49 15.89 -7.65 -7.67
CA TRP A 49 17.02 -8.59 -7.78
C TRP A 49 18.36 -7.89 -8.01
N GLY A 50 18.37 -6.87 -8.86
CA GLY A 50 19.60 -6.12 -9.13
C GLY A 50 20.07 -5.29 -7.91
N VAL A 51 19.14 -4.79 -7.09
CA VAL A 51 19.48 -4.13 -5.83
C VAL A 51 20.08 -5.13 -4.86
N LEU A 52 19.44 -6.28 -4.64
CA LEU A 52 19.95 -7.36 -3.79
C LEU A 52 21.34 -7.83 -4.24
N GLN A 53 21.54 -7.97 -5.54
CA GLN A 53 22.81 -8.34 -6.15
C GLN A 53 23.93 -7.34 -5.81
N ASN A 54 23.69 -6.05 -6.03
CA ASN A 54 24.69 -5.02 -5.76
C ASN A 54 24.96 -4.83 -4.25
N CYS A 55 23.92 -4.96 -3.41
CA CYS A 55 24.10 -4.96 -1.96
C CYS A 55 24.96 -6.17 -1.49
N GLY A 56 24.74 -7.35 -2.06
CA GLY A 56 25.55 -8.53 -1.77
C GLY A 56 27.02 -8.36 -2.15
N LEU A 57 27.32 -7.75 -3.31
CA LEU A 57 28.68 -7.43 -3.74
C LEU A 57 29.37 -6.42 -2.81
N ILE A 58 28.66 -5.38 -2.40
CA ILE A 58 29.19 -4.36 -1.47
C ILE A 58 29.48 -4.98 -0.10
N THR A 59 28.59 -5.83 0.42
CA THR A 59 28.78 -6.56 1.68
C THR A 59 29.99 -7.47 1.61
N PHE A 60 30.16 -8.21 0.49
CA PHE A 60 31.34 -9.03 0.24
C PHE A 60 32.64 -8.20 0.25
N ALA A 61 32.62 -7.05 -0.42
CA ALA A 61 33.77 -6.17 -0.49
C ALA A 61 34.18 -5.61 0.89
N PHE A 62 33.19 -5.24 1.72
CA PHE A 62 33.48 -4.82 3.10
C PHE A 62 34.09 -5.94 3.94
N TYR A 63 33.49 -7.12 3.94
CA TYR A 63 33.91 -8.26 4.76
C TYR A 63 35.33 -8.73 4.43
N TYR A 64 35.71 -8.76 3.13
CA TYR A 64 37.05 -9.17 2.68
C TYR A 64 38.01 -8.01 2.44
N HIS A 65 37.71 -6.79 2.91
CA HIS A 65 38.56 -5.60 2.76
C HIS A 65 38.92 -5.27 1.30
N LEU A 66 37.96 -5.41 0.40
CA LEU A 66 38.10 -5.17 -1.05
C LEU A 66 37.48 -3.83 -1.49
N THR A 67 37.42 -2.83 -0.60
CA THR A 67 36.77 -1.55 -0.86
C THR A 67 37.46 -0.68 -1.93
N ASP A 68 38.74 -0.99 -2.24
CA ASP A 68 39.51 -0.30 -3.29
C ASP A 68 39.44 -1.03 -4.65
N THR A 69 38.51 -1.97 -4.82
CA THR A 69 38.39 -2.79 -6.02
C THR A 69 37.04 -2.58 -6.73
N ASP A 70 36.93 -3.21 -7.90
CA ASP A 70 35.68 -3.22 -8.69
C ASP A 70 34.53 -3.95 -8.00
N TYR A 71 34.80 -4.84 -7.03
CA TYR A 71 33.75 -5.46 -6.19
C TYR A 71 33.00 -4.45 -5.31
N PHE A 72 33.56 -3.26 -5.11
CA PHE A 72 32.93 -2.19 -4.35
C PHE A 72 32.48 -1.03 -5.24
N SER A 73 33.40 -0.53 -6.09
CA SER A 73 33.16 0.70 -6.87
C SER A 73 32.03 0.56 -7.87
N ILE A 74 31.98 -0.56 -8.63
CA ILE A 74 30.95 -0.82 -9.63
C ILE A 74 29.57 -1.02 -8.99
N PRO A 75 29.36 -1.94 -8.02
CA PRO A 75 28.04 -2.14 -7.43
C PRO A 75 27.55 -0.92 -6.64
N LEU A 76 28.43 -0.13 -6.03
CA LEU A 76 27.99 1.11 -5.38
C LEU A 76 27.44 2.14 -6.38
N LYS A 77 28.05 2.26 -7.55
CA LYS A 77 27.55 3.10 -8.64
C LYS A 77 26.22 2.59 -9.20
N ARG A 78 26.09 1.26 -9.40
CA ARG A 78 24.87 0.61 -9.84
C ARG A 78 23.74 0.80 -8.83
N LEU A 79 24.00 0.56 -7.54
CA LEU A 79 23.03 0.75 -6.46
C LEU A 79 22.52 2.21 -6.39
N LYS A 80 23.43 3.20 -6.55
CA LYS A 80 23.02 4.61 -6.62
C LYS A 80 22.06 4.88 -7.77
N HIS A 81 22.30 4.30 -8.95
CA HIS A 81 21.44 4.42 -10.12
C HIS A 81 20.10 3.74 -9.87
N GLN A 82 20.08 2.51 -9.36
CA GLN A 82 18.86 1.76 -9.05
C GLN A 82 18.00 2.48 -8.00
N CYS A 83 18.58 3.01 -6.93
CA CYS A 83 17.84 3.83 -5.97
C CYS A 83 17.18 5.04 -6.62
N ALA A 84 17.81 5.64 -7.63
CA ALA A 84 17.26 6.82 -8.32
C ALA A 84 16.09 6.49 -9.24
N ILE A 85 16.03 5.28 -9.82
CA ILE A 85 14.99 4.90 -10.78
C ILE A 85 13.90 4.01 -10.17
N GLN A 86 14.23 3.20 -9.14
CA GLN A 86 13.29 2.27 -8.54
C GLN A 86 12.51 2.88 -7.36
N ILE A 87 13.04 3.91 -6.70
CA ILE A 87 12.36 4.54 -5.56
C ILE A 87 11.76 5.87 -6.04
N LEU A 88 10.45 5.94 -6.05
CA LEU A 88 9.69 7.11 -6.44
C LEU A 88 9.99 8.31 -5.52
N PRO A 89 9.67 9.55 -5.94
CA PRO A 89 9.92 10.73 -5.13
C PRO A 89 9.32 10.67 -3.73
N ASP A 90 8.17 10.02 -3.56
CA ASP A 90 7.44 9.81 -2.31
C ASP A 90 7.94 8.62 -1.46
N GLY A 91 8.94 7.87 -1.95
CA GLY A 91 9.58 6.78 -1.22
C GLY A 91 9.01 5.40 -1.48
N VAL A 92 7.97 5.26 -2.29
CA VAL A 92 7.43 3.95 -2.68
C VAL A 92 8.33 3.31 -3.75
N HIS A 93 8.55 2.02 -3.65
CA HIS A 93 9.19 1.24 -4.70
C HIS A 93 8.25 1.11 -5.90
N TRP A 94 8.76 1.30 -7.11
CA TRP A 94 7.97 1.33 -8.35
C TRP A 94 7.14 0.05 -8.62
N GLU A 95 7.53 -1.09 -8.02
CA GLU A 95 6.79 -2.36 -8.13
C GLU A 95 5.45 -2.35 -7.37
N GLN A 96 5.13 -1.30 -6.61
CA GLN A 96 3.85 -1.13 -5.91
C GLN A 96 3.50 -2.30 -4.96
N SER A 97 4.52 -2.86 -4.32
CA SER A 97 4.36 -3.89 -3.30
C SER A 97 5.20 -3.55 -2.06
N PRO A 98 4.56 -3.26 -0.91
CA PRO A 98 5.25 -3.00 0.36
C PRO A 98 6.24 -4.08 0.77
N MET A 99 5.92 -5.35 0.54
CA MET A 99 6.83 -6.45 0.86
C MET A 99 8.13 -6.37 0.04
N TYR A 100 8.02 -6.16 -1.29
CA TYR A 100 9.21 -6.03 -2.15
C TYR A 100 9.97 -4.73 -1.91
N GLN A 101 9.27 -3.66 -1.56
CA GLN A 101 9.91 -2.44 -1.06
C GLN A 101 10.78 -2.71 0.17
N ASN A 102 10.27 -3.51 1.11
CA ASN A 102 10.98 -3.82 2.35
C ASN A 102 12.14 -4.80 2.14
N GLU A 103 12.07 -5.72 1.17
CA GLU A 103 13.23 -6.51 0.73
C GLU A 103 14.38 -5.63 0.22
N VAL A 104 14.04 -4.64 -0.61
CA VAL A 104 15.00 -3.64 -1.11
C VAL A 104 15.57 -2.81 0.04
N LEU A 105 14.71 -2.33 0.95
CA LEU A 105 15.13 -1.54 2.10
C LEU A 105 16.04 -2.32 3.05
N ASN A 106 15.74 -3.58 3.35
CA ASN A 106 16.59 -4.45 4.17
C ASN A 106 18.01 -4.53 3.63
N CYS A 107 18.17 -4.75 2.32
CA CYS A 107 19.48 -4.80 1.69
C CYS A 107 20.21 -3.44 1.72
N ILE A 108 19.49 -2.33 1.55
CA ILE A 108 20.07 -0.98 1.62
C ILE A 108 20.50 -0.64 3.06
N LEU A 109 19.71 -1.04 4.07
CA LEU A 109 20.06 -0.88 5.49
C LEU A 109 21.33 -1.66 5.83
N GLU A 110 21.47 -2.90 5.34
CA GLU A 110 22.68 -3.70 5.52
C GLU A 110 23.92 -2.99 4.96
N VAL A 111 23.82 -2.43 3.76
CA VAL A 111 24.92 -1.65 3.18
C VAL A 111 25.26 -0.42 4.05
N ALA A 112 24.24 0.31 4.51
CA ALA A 112 24.44 1.48 5.37
C ALA A 112 25.13 1.12 6.71
N ILE A 113 24.75 -0.02 7.30
CA ILE A 113 25.34 -0.56 8.51
C ILE A 113 26.80 -0.97 8.28
N ASN A 114 27.12 -1.59 7.14
CA ASN A 114 28.49 -1.93 6.79
C ASN A 114 29.38 -0.68 6.66
N PHE A 115 28.86 0.42 6.07
CA PHE A 115 29.60 1.70 6.09
C PHE A 115 29.94 2.13 7.53
N LYS A 116 29.00 2.05 8.48
CA LYS A 116 29.22 2.41 9.89
C LYS A 116 30.21 1.48 10.58
N LYS A 117 30.02 0.16 10.47
CA LYS A 117 30.89 -0.86 11.07
C LYS A 117 32.38 -0.65 10.67
N HIS A 118 32.59 -0.32 9.40
CA HIS A 118 33.94 -0.07 8.85
C HIS A 118 34.38 1.40 8.96
N LYS A 119 33.68 2.24 9.74
CA LYS A 119 34.01 3.65 10.01
C LYS A 119 34.04 4.56 8.78
N PHE A 120 33.27 4.19 7.74
CA PHE A 120 33.01 5.06 6.59
C PHE A 120 31.75 5.90 6.83
N SER A 121 31.70 7.07 6.23
CA SER A 121 30.46 7.87 6.20
C SER A 121 29.45 7.23 5.26
N ILE A 122 28.21 7.07 5.73
CA ILE A 122 27.11 6.57 4.87
C ILE A 122 26.91 7.56 3.71
N PRO A 123 26.95 7.11 2.45
CA PRO A 123 26.72 7.97 1.28
C PRO A 123 25.38 8.71 1.37
N PRO A 124 25.31 10.00 0.99
CA PRO A 124 24.08 10.79 1.09
C PRO A 124 22.88 10.19 0.34
N PHE A 125 23.10 9.48 -0.78
CA PHE A 125 22.01 8.86 -1.52
C PHE A 125 21.38 7.71 -0.71
N LEU A 126 22.16 6.91 0.02
CA LEU A 126 21.62 5.84 0.89
C LEU A 126 20.77 6.43 2.02
N LYS A 127 21.28 7.48 2.71
CA LYS A 127 20.49 8.15 3.76
C LYS A 127 19.17 8.68 3.22
N ARG A 128 19.17 9.32 2.05
CA ARG A 128 17.94 9.80 1.42
C ARG A 128 16.98 8.68 1.06
N THR A 129 17.49 7.57 0.51
CA THR A 129 16.67 6.41 0.15
C THR A 129 16.04 5.76 1.38
N ILE A 130 16.83 5.52 2.43
CA ILE A 130 16.35 4.98 3.72
C ILE A 130 15.29 5.91 4.33
N SER A 131 15.51 7.22 4.31
CA SER A 131 14.54 8.20 4.81
C SER A 131 13.22 8.12 4.03
N LYS A 132 13.27 8.19 2.70
CA LYS A 132 12.09 8.15 1.85
C LYS A 132 11.25 6.88 2.08
N ILE A 133 11.90 5.70 2.03
CA ILE A 133 11.20 4.43 2.24
C ILE A 133 10.72 4.29 3.69
N GLY A 134 11.49 4.76 4.67
CA GLY A 134 11.08 4.79 6.07
C GLY A 134 9.80 5.59 6.29
N TYR A 135 9.69 6.78 5.69
CA TYR A 135 8.47 7.60 5.75
C TYR A 135 7.30 7.00 4.97
N SER A 136 7.54 6.35 3.83
CA SER A 136 6.47 5.63 3.13
C SER A 136 5.95 4.43 3.94
N ASN A 137 6.83 3.67 4.62
CA ASN A 137 6.43 2.61 5.55
C ASN A 137 5.64 3.16 6.75
N MET A 138 6.04 4.31 7.29
CA MET A 138 5.28 4.99 8.34
C MET A 138 3.87 5.37 7.86
N ALA A 139 3.72 5.85 6.63
CA ALA A 139 2.42 6.14 6.04
C ALA A 139 1.56 4.87 5.86
N MET A 140 2.16 3.78 5.39
CA MET A 140 1.50 2.50 5.15
C MET A 140 1.08 1.78 6.43
N LYS A 141 1.84 1.92 7.52
CA LYS A 141 1.64 1.18 8.78
C LYS A 141 0.23 1.39 9.32
N LYS A 142 -0.58 0.32 9.36
CA LYS A 142 -1.92 0.29 9.97
C LYS A 142 -1.86 0.48 11.50
N PRO A 143 -2.97 0.80 12.18
CA PRO A 143 -3.04 0.77 13.65
C PRO A 143 -2.64 -0.59 14.25
N SER A 144 -2.92 -1.69 13.56
CA SER A 144 -2.47 -3.06 13.88
C SER A 144 -0.96 -3.28 13.67
N HIS A 145 -0.20 -2.25 13.30
CA HIS A 145 1.23 -2.21 12.97
C HIS A 145 1.62 -2.86 11.63
N THR A 146 0.70 -3.51 10.96
CA THR A 146 0.98 -4.22 9.71
C THR A 146 0.90 -3.30 8.49
N GLN A 147 1.51 -3.75 7.40
CA GLN A 147 1.36 -3.12 6.08
C GLN A 147 0.03 -3.51 5.41
N PRO A 148 -0.49 -2.71 4.47
CA PRO A 148 -1.57 -3.14 3.58
C PRO A 148 -1.09 -4.28 2.68
N MET A 149 -2.00 -5.16 2.28
CA MET A 149 -1.69 -6.27 1.36
C MET A 149 -1.69 -5.82 -0.11
N GLN A 150 -1.15 -4.64 -0.37
CA GLN A 150 -1.02 -4.08 -1.72
C GLN A 150 -0.12 -4.96 -2.59
N GLY A 151 -0.63 -5.36 -3.75
CA GLY A 151 0.12 -6.22 -4.65
C GLY A 151 0.54 -7.52 -3.97
N ASP A 152 1.73 -8.00 -4.27
CA ASP A 152 2.29 -9.21 -3.66
C ASP A 152 2.84 -8.92 -2.25
N SER A 153 1.97 -8.61 -1.29
CA SER A 153 2.37 -8.32 0.09
C SER A 153 1.61 -9.16 1.10
N ASP A 154 2.33 -9.67 2.09
CA ASP A 154 1.78 -10.36 3.23
C ASP A 154 1.44 -9.39 4.37
N TYR A 155 0.70 -9.85 5.35
CA TYR A 155 0.30 -9.11 6.54
C TYR A 155 1.47 -9.06 7.54
N THR A 156 2.44 -8.15 7.29
CA THR A 156 3.71 -8.08 8.02
C THR A 156 3.79 -6.83 8.90
N ASP A 157 4.29 -6.98 10.12
CA ASP A 157 4.57 -5.86 11.04
C ASP A 157 5.72 -5.00 10.47
N LEU A 158 5.53 -3.70 10.47
CA LEU A 158 6.49 -2.73 9.93
C LEU A 158 7.38 -2.10 11.00
N ARG A 159 7.13 -2.36 12.30
CA ARG A 159 7.82 -1.63 13.37
C ARG A 159 9.32 -1.91 13.40
N ASP A 160 9.74 -3.14 13.15
CA ASP A 160 11.16 -3.52 13.17
C ASP A 160 11.97 -2.78 12.09
N ILE A 161 11.49 -2.75 10.85
CA ILE A 161 12.19 -2.07 9.75
C ILE A 161 12.18 -0.55 9.91
N ILE A 162 11.08 0.03 10.44
CA ILE A 162 11.00 1.46 10.75
C ILE A 162 11.95 1.80 11.92
N THR A 163 12.05 0.94 12.93
CA THR A 163 13.01 1.08 14.05
C THR A 163 14.45 1.16 13.54
N ARG A 164 14.83 0.27 12.62
CA ARG A 164 16.16 0.29 12.01
C ARG A 164 16.42 1.57 11.20
N CYS A 165 15.43 2.05 10.44
CA CYS A 165 15.53 3.35 9.76
C CYS A 165 15.74 4.50 10.76
N ALA A 166 14.92 4.55 11.82
CA ALA A 166 15.03 5.57 12.87
C ALA A 166 16.38 5.55 13.57
N ALA A 167 16.93 4.38 13.88
CA ALA A 167 18.22 4.21 14.52
C ALA A 167 19.39 4.71 13.65
N ILE A 168 19.40 4.35 12.37
CA ILE A 168 20.46 4.73 11.42
C ILE A 168 20.42 6.22 11.12
N LEU A 169 19.24 6.79 10.94
CA LEU A 169 19.05 8.21 10.62
C LEU A 169 19.04 9.11 11.85
N LYS A 170 18.90 8.57 13.05
CA LYS A 170 18.64 9.27 14.31
C LYS A 170 17.36 10.12 14.21
N ASP A 171 16.31 9.56 13.62
CA ASP A 171 15.06 10.25 13.27
C ASP A 171 13.96 9.94 14.30
N GLY A 172 13.56 10.96 15.06
CA GLY A 172 12.54 10.83 16.11
C GLY A 172 11.12 10.69 15.56
N THR A 173 10.87 11.11 14.33
CA THR A 173 9.54 10.94 13.70
C THR A 173 9.35 9.48 13.28
N LEU A 174 10.35 8.89 12.64
CA LEU A 174 10.32 7.46 12.35
C LEU A 174 10.24 6.62 13.63
N LYS A 175 10.96 7.03 14.70
CA LYS A 175 10.86 6.36 16.01
C LYS A 175 9.44 6.32 16.54
N SER A 176 8.60 7.34 16.29
CA SER A 176 7.20 7.34 16.73
C SER A 176 6.34 6.25 16.05
N ALA A 177 6.78 5.72 14.93
CA ALA A 177 6.11 4.67 14.19
C ALA A 177 6.77 3.28 14.35
N GLY A 178 7.99 3.21 14.86
CA GLY A 178 8.71 1.98 15.21
C GLY A 178 8.44 1.53 16.64
N TYR A 179 9.31 0.68 17.17
CA TYR A 179 9.30 0.31 18.57
C TYR A 179 9.89 1.43 19.44
N SER A 180 9.42 1.57 20.67
CA SER A 180 9.96 2.54 21.65
C SER A 180 11.40 2.22 22.06
N GLU A 181 11.72 0.91 22.11
CA GLU A 181 13.03 0.33 22.38
C GLU A 181 13.48 -0.53 21.20
N ILE A 182 14.75 -0.92 21.18
CA ILE A 182 15.24 -1.84 20.14
C ILE A 182 14.60 -3.21 20.34
N ASP A 183 13.96 -3.69 19.27
CA ASP A 183 13.35 -5.02 19.22
C ASP A 183 14.38 -6.12 18.92
N PHE A 184 13.97 -7.38 19.11
CA PHE A 184 14.82 -8.55 18.95
C PHE A 184 15.45 -8.66 17.54
N GLU A 185 14.67 -8.42 16.48
CA GLU A 185 15.17 -8.51 15.11
C GLU A 185 16.20 -7.40 14.83
N SER A 186 15.93 -6.18 15.30
CA SER A 186 16.82 -5.04 15.13
C SER A 186 18.16 -5.19 15.86
N ILE A 187 18.24 -5.97 16.96
CA ILE A 187 19.51 -6.27 17.65
C ILE A 187 20.49 -7.00 16.72
N TRP A 188 19.99 -7.95 15.92
CA TRP A 188 20.83 -8.72 14.99
C TRP A 188 21.27 -7.92 13.76
N GLU A 189 20.49 -6.91 13.41
CA GLU A 189 20.66 -6.16 12.17
C GLU A 189 21.44 -4.85 12.36
N LEU A 190 21.43 -4.24 13.54
CA LEU A 190 22.07 -2.95 13.80
C LEU A 190 23.50 -3.07 14.32
N ASP A 191 24.28 -2.01 14.15
CA ASP A 191 25.58 -1.82 14.81
C ASP A 191 25.42 -1.39 16.27
N GLU A 192 26.42 -1.68 17.13
CA GLU A 192 26.39 -1.37 18.56
C GLU A 192 26.13 0.11 18.86
N GLU A 193 26.67 1.02 18.06
CA GLU A 193 26.49 2.46 18.26
C GLU A 193 25.02 2.85 18.04
N SER A 194 24.40 2.32 16.99
CA SER A 194 22.98 2.56 16.70
C SER A 194 22.09 2.02 17.81
N ILE A 195 22.34 0.80 18.30
CA ILE A 195 21.60 0.21 19.42
C ILE A 195 21.73 1.07 20.67
N LYS A 196 22.95 1.43 21.06
CA LYS A 196 23.22 2.22 22.26
C LYS A 196 22.58 3.60 22.24
N ASN A 197 22.56 4.24 21.07
CA ASN A 197 22.06 5.61 20.92
C ASN A 197 20.54 5.68 20.72
N TYR A 198 19.89 4.61 20.32
CA TYR A 198 18.46 4.60 20.02
C TYR A 198 17.56 5.13 21.15
N PRO A 199 17.75 4.73 22.42
CA PRO A 199 16.93 5.24 23.54
C PRO A 199 16.99 6.77 23.67
N SER A 200 18.12 7.38 23.30
CA SER A 200 18.32 8.85 23.39
C SER A 200 17.66 9.64 22.27
N ILE A 201 17.17 8.99 21.22
CA ILE A 201 16.45 9.67 20.13
C ILE A 201 15.07 10.11 20.66
N PRO A 202 14.74 11.41 20.62
CA PRO A 202 13.44 11.88 21.08
C PRO A 202 12.34 11.38 20.15
N THR A 203 11.18 10.99 20.71
CA THR A 203 10.03 10.59 19.89
C THR A 203 9.23 11.82 19.49
N ASN A 204 9.04 12.02 18.18
CA ASN A 204 8.33 13.15 17.59
C ASN A 204 7.11 12.68 16.80
N TYR A 205 5.92 13.04 17.24
CA TYR A 205 4.70 12.69 16.51
C TYR A 205 4.40 13.70 15.39
N PRO A 206 3.97 13.26 14.19
CA PRO A 206 3.53 14.16 13.13
C PRO A 206 2.35 15.02 13.58
N LYS A 207 2.35 16.28 13.15
CA LYS A 207 1.25 17.22 13.44
C LYS A 207 -0.08 16.76 12.85
N TYR A 208 -0.04 16.18 11.66
CA TYR A 208 -1.20 15.62 10.94
C TYR A 208 -0.95 14.14 10.70
N PRO A 209 -1.90 13.26 11.06
CA PRO A 209 -1.68 11.83 10.92
C PRO A 209 -1.87 11.30 9.49
N SER A 210 -2.68 11.99 8.66
CA SER A 210 -2.92 11.56 7.28
C SER A 210 -1.75 11.92 6.38
N MET A 211 -1.39 11.02 5.47
CA MET A 211 -0.23 11.15 4.60
C MET A 211 -0.60 10.80 3.16
N ALA A 212 -0.06 11.58 2.21
CA ALA A 212 -0.21 11.33 0.78
C ALA A 212 1.14 10.93 0.18
N LEU A 213 1.16 9.82 -0.54
CA LEU A 213 2.25 9.36 -1.39
C LEU A 213 1.79 9.56 -2.84
N GLU A 214 1.95 10.80 -3.32
CA GLU A 214 1.31 11.29 -4.55
C GLU A 214 1.81 10.61 -5.81
N GLU A 215 3.13 10.39 -5.90
CA GLU A 215 3.76 9.81 -7.10
C GLU A 215 3.37 8.34 -7.30
N SER A 216 3.17 7.62 -6.21
CA SER A 216 2.71 6.24 -6.24
C SER A 216 1.19 6.09 -6.26
N GLY A 217 0.45 7.18 -6.02
CA GLY A 217 -1.01 7.19 -5.95
C GLY A 217 -1.57 6.49 -4.71
N ASN A 218 -0.86 6.54 -3.57
CA ASN A 218 -1.28 5.94 -2.31
C ASN A 218 -1.58 7.00 -1.25
N PHE A 219 -2.77 6.98 -0.68
CA PHE A 219 -3.24 7.99 0.28
C PHE A 219 -3.73 7.31 1.56
N PHE A 220 -3.26 7.80 2.70
CA PHE A 220 -3.54 7.23 4.01
C PHE A 220 -4.25 8.25 4.89
N LEU A 221 -5.54 8.03 5.10
CA LEU A 221 -6.42 8.90 5.88
C LEU A 221 -6.51 8.37 7.30
N ARG A 222 -6.26 9.23 8.30
CA ARG A 222 -6.20 8.82 9.72
C ARG A 222 -6.75 9.88 10.64
N ASN A 223 -7.23 9.44 11.81
CA ASN A 223 -7.44 10.37 12.93
C ASN A 223 -6.24 10.40 13.90
N SER A 224 -5.49 9.29 14.01
CA SER A 224 -4.29 9.18 14.85
C SER A 224 -3.31 8.10 14.37
N PHE A 225 -2.11 8.01 14.98
CA PHE A 225 -1.16 6.90 14.82
C PHE A 225 -1.25 5.86 15.94
N HIS A 226 -2.18 6.01 16.90
CA HIS A 226 -2.38 5.06 17.99
C HIS A 226 -3.01 3.75 17.49
N GLU A 227 -2.89 2.70 18.30
CA GLU A 227 -3.41 1.35 18.00
C GLU A 227 -4.93 1.30 17.91
N ASP A 228 -5.61 2.20 18.60
CA ASP A 228 -7.06 2.42 18.55
C ASP A 228 -7.49 3.46 17.51
N GLY A 229 -6.57 3.88 16.65
CA GLY A 229 -6.83 4.83 15.57
C GLY A 229 -7.68 4.26 14.45
N ASN A 230 -8.24 5.17 13.65
CA ASN A 230 -8.93 4.83 12.41
C ASN A 230 -7.99 5.06 11.22
N TYR A 231 -8.07 4.18 10.25
CA TYR A 231 -7.21 4.21 9.08
C TYR A 231 -8.01 3.82 7.84
N LEU A 232 -7.78 4.55 6.77
CA LEU A 232 -8.22 4.19 5.43
C LEU A 232 -7.04 4.36 4.47
N TRP A 233 -6.71 3.34 3.71
CA TRP A 233 -5.80 3.43 2.57
C TRP A 233 -6.62 3.53 1.28
N PHE A 234 -6.31 4.50 0.43
CA PHE A 234 -6.87 4.63 -0.91
C PHE A 234 -5.75 4.49 -1.93
N SER A 235 -5.97 3.69 -2.97
CA SER A 235 -5.00 3.43 -4.05
C SER A 235 -5.55 3.84 -5.41
N CYS A 236 -4.83 4.74 -6.08
CA CYS A 236 -5.07 5.11 -7.47
C CYS A 236 -3.74 5.44 -8.16
N GLY A 237 -2.85 4.46 -8.21
CA GLY A 237 -1.53 4.53 -8.85
C GLY A 237 -1.39 3.59 -10.02
N THR A 238 -0.22 3.56 -10.63
CA THR A 238 0.11 2.58 -11.67
C THR A 238 0.18 1.18 -11.07
N ILE A 239 -0.05 0.16 -11.88
CA ILE A 239 0.00 -1.24 -11.44
C ILE A 239 1.40 -1.67 -10.97
N GLY A 240 2.46 -0.94 -11.37
CA GLY A 240 3.84 -1.31 -11.07
C GLY A 240 4.38 -2.40 -11.99
N SER A 241 4.92 -3.47 -11.41
CA SER A 241 5.52 -4.61 -12.12
C SER A 241 4.66 -5.88 -12.03
N GLY A 242 5.25 -7.03 -12.30
CA GLY A 242 4.62 -8.34 -12.13
C GLY A 242 4.09 -8.62 -10.71
N HIS A 243 4.54 -7.88 -9.71
CA HIS A 243 4.04 -7.94 -8.33
C HIS A 243 2.81 -7.07 -8.08
N GLY A 244 2.44 -6.18 -8.99
CA GLY A 244 1.27 -5.32 -8.87
C GLY A 244 -0.05 -6.06 -9.15
N HIS A 245 -1.15 -5.52 -8.62
CA HIS A 245 -2.52 -6.02 -8.77
C HIS A 245 -3.42 -4.97 -9.42
N ALA A 246 -4.61 -5.38 -9.90
CA ALA A 246 -5.59 -4.48 -10.49
C ALA A 246 -6.42 -3.75 -9.42
N ASN A 247 -5.74 -2.90 -8.62
CA ASN A 247 -6.28 -2.26 -7.42
C ASN A 247 -6.60 -0.76 -7.58
N LEU A 248 -6.82 -0.28 -8.81
CA LEU A 248 -7.23 1.10 -9.02
C LEU A 248 -8.55 1.40 -8.30
N LEU A 249 -8.59 2.54 -7.60
CA LEU A 249 -9.71 3.01 -6.77
C LEU A 249 -10.05 2.07 -5.59
N HIS A 250 -9.14 1.17 -5.24
CA HIS A 250 -9.26 0.34 -4.05
C HIS A 250 -9.15 1.17 -2.76
N PHE A 251 -9.78 0.71 -1.69
CA PHE A 251 -9.54 1.21 -0.34
C PHE A 251 -9.63 0.10 0.70
N ASP A 252 -8.75 0.15 1.70
CA ASP A 252 -8.88 -0.59 2.96
C ASP A 252 -9.56 0.29 4.00
N LEU A 253 -10.24 -0.31 4.96
CA LEU A 253 -10.80 0.39 6.12
C LEU A 253 -10.50 -0.36 7.40
N ASN A 254 -9.83 0.31 8.32
CA ASN A 254 -9.58 -0.14 9.68
C ASN A 254 -10.26 0.82 10.67
N TYR A 255 -11.03 0.29 11.58
CA TYR A 255 -11.71 1.05 12.61
C TYR A 255 -11.27 0.58 14.00
N GLN A 256 -10.72 1.51 14.79
CA GLN A 256 -10.20 1.24 16.12
C GLN A 256 -9.25 0.03 16.20
N GLY A 257 -8.30 -0.03 15.26
CA GLY A 257 -7.31 -1.10 15.17
C GLY A 257 -7.81 -2.42 14.58
N GLU A 258 -9.09 -2.53 14.23
CA GLU A 258 -9.67 -3.72 13.61
C GLU A 258 -9.87 -3.50 12.11
N ASP A 259 -9.37 -4.44 11.29
CA ASP A 259 -9.59 -4.42 9.84
C ASP A 259 -11.01 -4.86 9.50
N PHE A 260 -11.72 -4.06 8.71
CA PHE A 260 -13.07 -4.33 8.22
C PHE A 260 -13.09 -4.63 6.72
N LEU A 261 -12.54 -3.71 5.92
CA LEU A 261 -12.41 -3.86 4.47
C LEU A 261 -10.92 -3.97 4.15
N ILE A 262 -10.55 -5.00 3.40
CA ILE A 262 -9.16 -5.34 3.12
C ILE A 262 -8.93 -5.68 1.65
N ASP A 263 -7.68 -5.63 1.22
CA ASP A 263 -7.20 -6.31 0.02
C ASP A 263 -7.22 -7.82 0.24
N SER A 264 -7.48 -8.61 -0.80
CA SER A 264 -7.56 -10.07 -0.67
C SER A 264 -6.19 -10.76 -0.62
N GLY A 265 -5.08 -10.03 -0.83
CA GLY A 265 -3.72 -10.56 -0.76
C GLY A 265 -3.26 -11.30 -2.02
N ARG A 266 -2.21 -12.14 -1.90
CA ARG A 266 -1.51 -12.73 -3.06
C ARG A 266 -1.51 -14.25 -3.16
N TYR A 267 -1.63 -14.95 -2.05
CA TYR A 267 -1.57 -16.40 -1.86
C TYR A 267 -0.21 -17.02 -2.25
N THR A 268 0.02 -17.36 -3.53
CA THR A 268 1.15 -18.19 -3.96
C THR A 268 1.83 -17.67 -5.22
N TYR A 269 3.02 -18.19 -5.51
CA TYR A 269 3.75 -17.96 -6.78
C TYR A 269 3.72 -19.17 -7.73
N VAL A 270 2.92 -20.18 -7.41
CA VAL A 270 2.69 -21.30 -8.34
C VAL A 270 1.87 -20.78 -9.51
N GLU A 271 2.50 -20.72 -10.70
CA GLU A 271 1.92 -20.04 -11.87
C GLU A 271 0.63 -20.68 -12.38
N GLU A 272 0.52 -22.00 -12.27
CA GLU A 272 -0.63 -22.78 -12.69
C GLU A 272 -1.81 -22.71 -11.70
N ASN A 273 -1.61 -22.10 -10.52
CA ASN A 273 -2.67 -22.00 -9.53
C ASN A 273 -3.64 -20.87 -9.91
N PRO A 274 -4.93 -21.18 -10.19
CA PRO A 274 -5.90 -20.18 -10.63
C PRO A 274 -6.17 -19.09 -9.58
N VAL A 275 -6.08 -19.43 -8.29
CA VAL A 275 -6.30 -18.47 -7.19
C VAL A 275 -5.26 -17.34 -7.23
N ARG A 276 -4.04 -17.63 -7.70
CA ARG A 276 -3.01 -16.61 -7.87
C ARG A 276 -3.45 -15.48 -8.81
N VAL A 277 -3.99 -15.80 -9.97
CA VAL A 277 -4.50 -14.82 -10.94
C VAL A 277 -5.80 -14.20 -10.44
N GLU A 278 -6.64 -14.99 -9.78
CA GLU A 278 -7.89 -14.52 -9.20
C GLU A 278 -7.69 -13.40 -8.19
N LEU A 279 -6.72 -13.52 -7.28
CA LEU A 279 -6.42 -12.51 -6.26
C LEU A 279 -5.74 -11.25 -6.84
N LYS A 280 -5.24 -11.29 -8.08
CA LYS A 280 -4.71 -10.12 -8.80
C LYS A 280 -5.77 -9.30 -9.53
N ASN A 281 -6.93 -9.89 -9.80
CA ASN A 281 -8.00 -9.27 -10.59
C ASN A 281 -8.79 -8.21 -9.82
N CYS A 282 -9.46 -7.34 -10.55
CA CYS A 282 -10.20 -6.20 -10.01
C CYS A 282 -11.19 -6.56 -8.88
N TYR A 283 -11.88 -7.69 -8.98
CA TYR A 283 -12.87 -8.09 -7.95
C TYR A 283 -12.23 -8.56 -6.63
N ALA A 284 -10.93 -8.84 -6.60
CA ALA A 284 -10.21 -9.11 -5.35
C ALA A 284 -9.91 -7.83 -4.54
N HIS A 285 -10.31 -6.68 -5.05
CA HIS A 285 -10.09 -5.35 -4.47
C HIS A 285 -11.41 -4.64 -4.19
N ASN A 286 -11.40 -3.66 -3.28
CA ASN A 286 -12.58 -2.87 -2.93
C ASN A 286 -12.81 -1.75 -3.95
N THR A 287 -13.22 -2.11 -5.15
CA THR A 287 -13.38 -1.22 -6.30
C THR A 287 -14.69 -1.50 -7.05
N THR A 288 -14.91 -0.84 -8.17
CA THR A 288 -16.10 -1.05 -9.03
C THR A 288 -15.68 -1.46 -10.42
N ILE A 289 -16.35 -2.47 -10.98
CA ILE A 289 -16.21 -2.84 -12.38
C ILE A 289 -17.46 -2.46 -13.19
N VAL A 290 -17.28 -2.29 -14.50
CA VAL A 290 -18.32 -1.91 -15.47
C VAL A 290 -18.54 -3.07 -16.43
N ASP A 291 -19.82 -3.42 -16.70
CA ASP A 291 -20.26 -4.47 -17.65
C ASP A 291 -19.63 -5.85 -17.44
N ASN A 292 -19.22 -6.15 -16.21
CA ASN A 292 -18.44 -7.33 -15.82
C ASN A 292 -17.05 -7.41 -16.51
N GLU A 293 -16.56 -6.31 -17.11
CA GLU A 293 -15.23 -6.22 -17.71
C GLU A 293 -14.17 -5.80 -16.69
N MET A 294 -12.97 -6.39 -16.81
CA MET A 294 -11.82 -6.01 -15.99
C MET A 294 -11.12 -4.80 -16.59
N PHE A 295 -10.85 -3.76 -15.80
CA PHE A 295 -10.11 -2.57 -16.28
C PHE A 295 -8.62 -2.83 -16.48
N SER A 296 -8.08 -3.89 -15.87
CA SER A 296 -6.72 -4.40 -16.12
C SER A 296 -6.79 -5.92 -16.26
N LYS A 297 -6.00 -6.51 -17.16
CA LYS A 297 -6.08 -7.93 -17.49
C LYS A 297 -4.73 -8.60 -17.35
N PHE A 298 -4.71 -9.77 -16.73
CA PHE A 298 -3.53 -10.61 -16.57
C PHE A 298 -3.62 -11.83 -17.46
N LYS A 299 -2.50 -12.21 -18.10
CA LYS A 299 -2.38 -13.45 -18.86
C LYS A 299 -2.10 -14.65 -17.95
N CYS A 300 -1.32 -14.43 -16.91
CA CYS A 300 -0.85 -15.42 -15.96
C CYS A 300 -0.39 -14.71 -14.67
N ALA A 301 0.20 -15.44 -13.75
CA ALA A 301 0.70 -14.93 -12.48
C ALA A 301 1.60 -13.68 -12.60
N TRP A 302 2.38 -13.56 -13.68
CA TRP A 302 3.39 -12.52 -13.88
C TRP A 302 3.13 -11.60 -15.08
N GLY A 303 2.30 -12.04 -16.02
CA GLY A 303 2.06 -11.35 -17.27
C GLY A 303 0.89 -10.38 -17.21
N ILE A 304 1.14 -9.10 -17.45
CA ILE A 304 0.11 -8.06 -17.63
C ILE A 304 -0.17 -7.93 -19.13
N VAL A 305 -1.43 -8.09 -19.54
CA VAL A 305 -1.87 -7.92 -20.94
C VAL A 305 -2.33 -6.50 -21.17
N GLU A 306 -3.12 -5.97 -20.23
CA GLU A 306 -3.71 -4.65 -20.30
C GLU A 306 -3.68 -4.02 -18.92
N ALA A 307 -3.07 -2.86 -18.80
CA ALA A 307 -3.01 -2.09 -17.56
C ALA A 307 -3.79 -0.78 -17.74
N ALA A 308 -4.81 -0.58 -16.91
CA ALA A 308 -5.49 0.71 -16.85
C ALA A 308 -4.55 1.79 -16.33
N LEU A 309 -4.66 2.99 -16.88
CA LEU A 309 -3.89 4.14 -16.44
C LEU A 309 -4.71 4.99 -15.49
N PRO A 310 -4.15 5.37 -14.31
CA PRO A 310 -4.78 6.34 -13.44
C PRO A 310 -4.75 7.74 -14.07
N LEU A 311 -5.71 8.57 -13.71
CA LEU A 311 -5.67 10.01 -13.90
C LEU A 311 -5.03 10.69 -12.69
N ASN A 312 -4.76 12.00 -12.81
CA ASN A 312 -4.22 12.76 -11.68
C ASN A 312 -5.15 12.69 -10.47
N ASN A 313 -4.57 12.37 -9.32
CA ASN A 313 -5.27 12.36 -8.07
C ASN A 313 -5.33 13.77 -7.46
N TYR A 314 -6.33 14.01 -6.62
CA TYR A 314 -6.40 15.20 -5.79
C TYR A 314 -6.69 14.82 -4.34
N TYR A 315 -6.13 15.55 -3.38
CA TYR A 315 -6.38 15.32 -1.97
C TYR A 315 -6.36 16.61 -1.15
N LYS A 316 -7.00 16.59 0.01
CA LYS A 316 -6.95 17.64 1.00
C LYS A 316 -7.12 17.05 2.40
N PHE A 317 -6.10 17.21 3.23
CA PHE A 317 -6.11 16.73 4.62
C PHE A 317 -6.14 17.88 5.60
N ASN A 318 -6.97 17.77 6.62
CA ASN A 318 -7.01 18.74 7.71
C ASN A 318 -7.48 18.12 9.04
N LYS A 319 -7.66 18.93 10.07
CA LYS A 319 -8.03 18.46 11.41
C LYS A 319 -9.43 17.81 11.45
N ASN A 320 -10.38 18.30 10.67
CA ASN A 320 -11.79 17.92 10.77
C ASN A 320 -12.20 16.89 9.72
N PHE A 321 -11.57 16.91 8.55
CA PHE A 321 -11.86 15.96 7.47
C PHE A 321 -10.64 15.72 6.61
N ASP A 322 -10.65 14.57 5.95
CA ASP A 322 -9.76 14.25 4.83
C ASP A 322 -10.60 14.01 3.59
N TYR A 323 -10.05 14.41 2.47
CA TYR A 323 -10.60 14.19 1.15
C TYR A 323 -9.54 13.63 0.24
N VAL A 324 -9.91 12.65 -0.60
CA VAL A 324 -9.09 12.14 -1.70
C VAL A 324 -9.99 11.76 -2.86
N GLU A 325 -9.51 11.97 -4.10
CA GLU A 325 -10.15 11.49 -5.30
C GLU A 325 -9.15 10.94 -6.30
N GLY A 326 -9.60 9.98 -7.08
CA GLY A 326 -8.88 9.41 -8.21
C GLY A 326 -9.83 8.89 -9.27
N ALA A 327 -9.31 8.72 -10.49
CA ALA A 327 -10.04 8.20 -11.64
C ALA A 327 -9.10 7.38 -12.53
N HIS A 328 -9.65 6.58 -13.46
CA HIS A 328 -8.84 5.82 -14.40
C HIS A 328 -9.47 5.69 -15.79
N LEU A 329 -8.64 5.33 -16.77
CA LEU A 329 -9.00 5.21 -18.17
C LEU A 329 -9.27 3.77 -18.64
N GLY A 330 -9.46 2.82 -17.72
CA GLY A 330 -9.55 1.39 -18.05
C GLY A 330 -10.77 0.96 -18.84
N TYR A 331 -11.75 1.84 -19.05
CA TYR A 331 -12.97 1.55 -19.81
C TYR A 331 -13.18 2.45 -21.03
N LEU A 332 -12.11 3.06 -21.54
CA LEU A 332 -12.19 3.87 -22.76
C LEU A 332 -12.50 3.03 -24.03
N ASN A 333 -12.17 1.74 -24.01
CA ASN A 333 -12.36 0.82 -25.12
C ASN A 333 -13.77 0.18 -25.17
N LEU A 334 -14.64 0.49 -24.21
CA LEU A 334 -16.04 0.05 -24.28
C LEU A 334 -16.77 0.77 -25.42
N PRO A 335 -17.80 0.15 -26.03
CA PRO A 335 -18.61 0.79 -27.09
C PRO A 335 -19.15 2.17 -26.67
N ASN A 336 -19.54 2.30 -25.41
CA ASN A 336 -19.83 3.57 -24.74
C ASN A 336 -18.78 3.75 -23.63
N PRO A 337 -17.76 4.59 -23.83
CA PRO A 337 -16.70 4.75 -22.84
C PRO A 337 -17.21 5.21 -21.48
N VAL A 338 -16.54 4.72 -20.43
CA VAL A 338 -16.82 5.12 -19.05
C VAL A 338 -15.51 5.60 -18.38
N ILE A 339 -15.58 6.73 -17.70
CA ILE A 339 -14.52 7.20 -16.82
C ILE A 339 -15.02 7.06 -15.38
N PRO A 340 -14.60 6.00 -14.67
CA PRO A 340 -14.91 5.86 -13.25
C PRO A 340 -14.01 6.79 -12.43
N MET A 341 -14.62 7.38 -11.40
CA MET A 341 -13.95 8.22 -10.40
C MET A 341 -14.46 7.80 -9.02
N ARG A 342 -13.56 7.69 -8.07
CA ARG A 342 -13.91 7.53 -6.65
C ARG A 342 -13.41 8.72 -5.87
N LYS A 343 -14.30 9.25 -5.02
CA LYS A 343 -14.00 10.30 -4.05
C LYS A 343 -14.26 9.73 -2.67
N ILE A 344 -13.36 9.97 -1.73
CA ILE A 344 -13.54 9.54 -0.34
C ILE A 344 -13.47 10.77 0.56
N PHE A 345 -14.52 10.98 1.34
CA PHE A 345 -14.58 11.95 2.41
C PHE A 345 -14.54 11.21 3.74
N TYR A 346 -13.52 11.48 4.53
CA TYR A 346 -13.44 11.02 5.90
C TYR A 346 -13.71 12.19 6.83
N LEU A 347 -14.93 12.29 7.33
CA LEU A 347 -15.34 13.26 8.36
C LEU A 347 -14.93 12.69 9.72
N LYS A 348 -13.90 13.29 10.29
CA LYS A 348 -13.28 12.80 11.53
C LYS A 348 -14.19 13.00 12.73
N PRO A 349 -14.25 12.04 13.68
CA PRO A 349 -13.39 10.87 13.71
C PRO A 349 -13.94 9.60 13.03
N GLU A 350 -15.22 9.51 12.61
CA GLU A 350 -15.89 8.21 12.47
C GLU A 350 -16.87 8.10 11.29
N LEU A 351 -16.88 9.03 10.34
CA LEU A 351 -17.80 8.96 9.20
C LEU A 351 -17.06 8.97 7.88
N TRP A 352 -17.28 7.94 7.06
CA TRP A 352 -16.71 7.84 5.72
C TRP A 352 -17.82 7.89 4.68
N ILE A 353 -17.65 8.73 3.66
CA ILE A 353 -18.55 8.84 2.50
C ILE A 353 -17.71 8.53 1.27
N ILE A 354 -18.00 7.39 0.63
CA ILE A 354 -17.37 6.94 -0.61
C ILE A 354 -18.33 7.29 -1.75
N VAL A 355 -17.86 8.05 -2.71
CA VAL A 355 -18.64 8.50 -3.88
C VAL A 355 -18.05 7.84 -5.11
N ASP A 356 -18.74 6.90 -5.69
CA ASP A 356 -18.42 6.32 -7.00
C ASP A 356 -19.20 7.07 -8.07
N GLN A 357 -18.49 7.77 -8.94
CA GLN A 357 -19.01 8.55 -10.04
C GLN A 357 -18.59 7.93 -11.36
N PHE A 358 -19.52 7.83 -12.30
CA PHE A 358 -19.26 7.26 -13.62
C PHE A 358 -19.71 8.25 -14.68
N ASN A 359 -18.75 8.73 -15.46
CA ASN A 359 -18.99 9.66 -16.57
C ASN A 359 -19.10 8.87 -17.87
N THR A 360 -20.29 8.82 -18.44
CA THR A 360 -20.63 8.11 -19.68
C THR A 360 -21.88 8.69 -20.32
N SER A 361 -22.14 8.35 -21.58
CA SER A 361 -23.41 8.63 -22.26
C SER A 361 -24.25 7.36 -22.47
N GLY A 362 -23.68 6.19 -22.23
CA GLY A 362 -24.33 4.88 -22.46
C GLY A 362 -25.04 4.33 -21.23
N GLU A 363 -25.69 3.17 -21.43
CA GLU A 363 -26.22 2.35 -20.36
C GLU A 363 -25.20 1.29 -19.98
N HIS A 364 -24.94 1.13 -18.68
CA HIS A 364 -23.96 0.20 -18.14
C HIS A 364 -24.44 -0.45 -16.86
N LYS A 365 -23.96 -1.68 -16.65
CA LYS A 365 -24.06 -2.39 -15.38
C LYS A 365 -22.81 -2.11 -14.54
N TYR A 366 -23.03 -1.74 -13.31
CA TYR A 366 -21.96 -1.48 -12.33
C TYR A 366 -22.00 -2.52 -11.22
N THR A 367 -20.82 -3.00 -10.82
CA THR A 367 -20.68 -3.95 -9.71
C THR A 367 -19.60 -3.44 -8.76
N GLN A 368 -19.99 -3.05 -7.54
CA GLN A 368 -19.05 -2.71 -6.48
C GLN A 368 -18.67 -3.95 -5.68
N PHE A 369 -17.42 -4.03 -5.24
CA PHE A 369 -16.91 -5.09 -4.38
C PHE A 369 -16.39 -4.50 -3.07
N PHE A 370 -16.69 -5.19 -1.96
CA PHE A 370 -16.17 -4.88 -0.63
C PHE A 370 -15.75 -6.20 0.02
N ASN A 371 -14.44 -6.45 0.05
CA ASN A 371 -13.85 -7.67 0.58
C ASN A 371 -13.60 -7.47 2.08
N LEU A 372 -14.10 -8.40 2.88
CA LEU A 372 -14.06 -8.30 4.33
C LEU A 372 -12.85 -9.04 4.91
N ASP A 373 -12.39 -8.59 6.07
CA ASP A 373 -11.51 -9.38 6.91
C ASP A 373 -12.22 -10.67 7.35
N ASP A 374 -11.49 -11.76 7.52
CA ASP A 374 -12.02 -13.08 7.91
C ASP A 374 -12.73 -13.09 9.28
N LYS A 375 -12.49 -12.05 10.10
CA LYS A 375 -13.11 -11.89 11.43
C LYS A 375 -14.41 -11.10 11.39
N ILE A 376 -14.80 -10.55 10.23
CA ILE A 376 -15.98 -9.72 10.09
C ILE A 376 -17.16 -10.53 9.56
N THR A 377 -18.27 -10.46 10.26
CA THR A 377 -19.53 -11.11 9.86
C THR A 377 -20.50 -10.06 9.33
N PRO A 378 -20.84 -10.11 8.03
CA PRO A 378 -21.83 -9.19 7.44
C PRO A 378 -23.26 -9.72 7.60
N THR A 379 -24.20 -8.81 7.89
CA THR A 379 -25.64 -9.11 7.91
C THR A 379 -26.38 -8.08 7.06
N ILE A 380 -27.24 -8.55 6.14
CA ILE A 380 -28.09 -7.67 5.32
C ILE A 380 -29.35 -7.31 6.10
N GLU A 381 -29.63 -6.02 6.21
CA GLU A 381 -30.85 -5.47 6.76
C GLU A 381 -31.46 -4.44 5.78
N ASN A 382 -32.50 -4.83 5.05
CA ASN A 382 -33.09 -3.99 4.00
C ASN A 382 -32.04 -3.54 2.95
N ASN A 383 -31.79 -2.24 2.82
CA ASN A 383 -30.77 -1.65 1.94
C ASN A 383 -29.51 -1.24 2.71
N SER A 384 -29.13 -1.99 3.74
CA SER A 384 -27.95 -1.75 4.58
C SER A 384 -27.26 -3.02 4.93
N ILE A 385 -26.00 -2.90 5.32
CA ILE A 385 -25.16 -3.98 5.87
C ILE A 385 -24.71 -3.58 7.26
N ILE A 386 -24.81 -4.52 8.19
CA ILE A 386 -24.13 -4.45 9.48
C ILE A 386 -22.88 -5.32 9.39
N LEU A 387 -21.74 -4.74 9.66
CA LEU A 387 -20.44 -5.40 9.72
C LEU A 387 -20.08 -5.61 11.19
N GLN A 388 -20.13 -6.87 11.66
CA GLN A 388 -19.89 -7.21 13.04
C GLN A 388 -18.54 -7.88 13.21
N GLY A 389 -17.64 -7.24 13.98
CA GLY A 389 -16.38 -7.75 14.48
C GLY A 389 -16.33 -7.59 16.01
N LYS A 390 -15.19 -7.19 16.55
CA LYS A 390 -15.09 -6.67 17.93
C LYS A 390 -15.86 -5.35 18.05
N ASN A 391 -15.76 -4.54 17.00
CA ASN A 391 -16.53 -3.34 16.79
C ASN A 391 -17.62 -3.59 15.76
N THR A 392 -18.53 -2.62 15.59
CA THR A 392 -19.63 -2.70 14.62
C THR A 392 -19.53 -1.51 13.68
N LEU A 393 -19.68 -1.74 12.37
CA LEU A 393 -19.88 -0.68 11.38
C LEU A 393 -21.18 -0.90 10.63
N PHE A 394 -21.87 0.20 10.35
CA PHE A 394 -23.07 0.25 9.51
C PHE A 394 -22.69 0.81 8.15
N MET A 395 -23.12 0.13 7.09
CA MET A 395 -22.84 0.50 5.71
C MET A 395 -24.16 0.64 4.94
N LYS A 396 -24.42 1.83 4.36
CA LYS A 396 -25.64 2.15 3.66
C LYS A 396 -25.36 2.90 2.36
N TRP A 397 -26.29 2.81 1.41
CA TRP A 397 -26.15 3.42 0.09
C TRP A 397 -27.21 4.50 -0.13
N SER A 398 -26.86 5.50 -0.94
CA SER A 398 -27.80 6.56 -1.36
C SER A 398 -28.98 6.05 -2.19
N ASP A 399 -28.81 4.88 -2.82
CA ASP A 399 -29.77 4.27 -3.73
C ASP A 399 -30.13 2.85 -3.29
N LYS A 400 -31.29 2.38 -3.74
CA LYS A 400 -31.64 0.97 -3.56
C LYS A 400 -30.82 0.13 -4.54
N LEU A 401 -29.97 -0.75 -4.02
CA LEU A 401 -29.10 -1.62 -4.79
C LEU A 401 -29.49 -3.10 -4.61
N ASP A 402 -29.09 -3.94 -5.56
CA ASP A 402 -29.11 -5.38 -5.39
C ASP A 402 -27.84 -5.79 -4.64
N ILE A 403 -28.02 -6.16 -3.37
CA ILE A 403 -26.92 -6.45 -2.43
C ILE A 403 -26.86 -7.96 -2.20
N CYS A 404 -25.67 -8.56 -2.37
CA CYS A 404 -25.45 -9.94 -2.02
C CYS A 404 -24.12 -10.13 -1.26
N ILE A 405 -24.07 -11.18 -0.44
CA ILE A 405 -22.87 -11.63 0.28
C ILE A 405 -22.42 -12.94 -0.35
N LYS A 406 -21.12 -13.03 -0.68
CA LYS A 406 -20.50 -14.22 -1.27
C LYS A 406 -19.36 -14.72 -0.40
N ASP A 407 -19.18 -16.03 -0.35
CA ASP A 407 -17.97 -16.63 0.18
C ASP A 407 -16.82 -16.40 -0.78
N ILE A 408 -15.67 -15.99 -0.21
CA ILE A 408 -14.42 -15.80 -0.93
C ILE A 408 -13.27 -16.41 -0.16
N GLN A 409 -12.11 -16.45 -0.81
CA GLN A 409 -10.84 -16.71 -0.15
C GLN A 409 -9.97 -15.45 -0.16
N ILE A 410 -9.24 -15.25 0.92
CA ILE A 410 -8.21 -14.23 1.11
C ILE A 410 -6.92 -14.91 1.52
N SER A 411 -5.81 -14.21 1.41
CA SER A 411 -4.50 -14.72 1.83
C SER A 411 -3.68 -13.63 2.51
N LYS A 412 -3.63 -13.69 3.83
CA LYS A 412 -2.83 -12.77 4.65
C LYS A 412 -1.34 -13.13 4.68
N GLU A 413 -1.03 -14.37 4.33
CA GLU A 413 0.31 -14.93 4.35
C GLU A 413 0.53 -15.85 3.16
N TYR A 414 1.77 -15.97 2.72
CA TYR A 414 2.17 -16.84 1.63
C TYR A 414 1.70 -18.29 1.83
N ASN A 415 1.05 -18.86 0.81
CA ASN A 415 0.50 -20.22 0.78
C ASN A 415 -0.55 -20.51 1.87
N ASN A 416 -1.15 -19.50 2.48
CA ASN A 416 -2.20 -19.65 3.49
C ASN A 416 -3.50 -18.99 3.02
N LEU A 417 -4.48 -19.81 2.60
CA LEU A 417 -5.83 -19.35 2.24
C LEU A 417 -6.76 -19.39 3.44
N GLN A 418 -7.52 -18.33 3.60
CA GLN A 418 -8.52 -18.17 4.65
C GLN A 418 -9.89 -17.87 4.02
N SER A 419 -10.95 -18.45 4.60
CA SER A 419 -12.32 -18.16 4.17
C SER A 419 -12.74 -16.78 4.68
N SER A 420 -13.34 -15.98 3.82
CA SER A 420 -13.93 -14.69 4.16
C SER A 420 -15.20 -14.44 3.35
N LYS A 421 -15.74 -13.23 3.46
CA LYS A 421 -16.95 -12.78 2.77
C LYS A 421 -16.64 -11.56 1.91
N ARG A 422 -17.42 -11.44 0.84
CA ARG A 422 -17.45 -10.25 -0.01
C ARG A 422 -18.88 -9.75 -0.13
N ILE A 423 -19.07 -8.46 0.09
CA ILE A 423 -20.31 -7.78 -0.27
C ILE A 423 -20.18 -7.35 -1.72
N THR A 424 -21.23 -7.63 -2.49
CA THR A 424 -21.32 -7.20 -3.89
C THR A 424 -22.60 -6.42 -4.06
N THR A 425 -22.54 -5.24 -4.64
CA THR A 425 -23.73 -4.45 -5.02
C THR A 425 -23.79 -4.31 -6.52
N ASN A 426 -25.00 -4.43 -7.08
CA ASN A 426 -25.23 -4.30 -8.52
C ASN A 426 -26.28 -3.23 -8.80
N PHE A 427 -26.07 -2.46 -9.86
CA PHE A 427 -27.07 -1.52 -10.39
C PHE A 427 -26.85 -1.29 -11.88
N LEU A 428 -27.91 -0.87 -12.55
CA LEU A 428 -27.94 -0.49 -13.97
C LEU A 428 -28.28 0.99 -14.06
N ASN A 429 -27.56 1.74 -14.89
CA ASN A 429 -27.88 3.15 -15.13
C ASN A 429 -27.55 3.55 -16.57
N SER A 430 -28.33 4.48 -17.10
CA SER A 430 -28.10 5.12 -18.40
C SER A 430 -27.60 6.55 -18.21
N GLY A 431 -26.48 6.86 -18.87
CA GLY A 431 -25.79 8.14 -18.73
C GLY A 431 -24.96 8.24 -17.45
N ALA A 432 -24.44 9.44 -17.18
CA ALA A 432 -23.61 9.68 -16.00
C ALA A 432 -24.37 9.36 -14.71
N THR A 433 -23.70 8.82 -13.71
CA THR A 433 -24.32 8.43 -12.43
C THR A 433 -23.36 8.55 -11.27
N THR A 434 -23.93 8.66 -10.07
CA THR A 434 -23.21 8.71 -8.79
C THR A 434 -23.88 7.81 -7.79
N ILE A 435 -23.12 6.92 -7.14
CA ILE A 435 -23.54 6.12 -5.99
C ILE A 435 -22.72 6.55 -4.78
N MET A 436 -23.39 6.84 -3.67
CA MET A 436 -22.74 7.16 -2.41
C MET A 436 -22.91 6.02 -1.43
N THR A 437 -21.79 5.55 -0.89
CA THR A 437 -21.73 4.58 0.19
C THR A 437 -21.30 5.29 1.45
N VAL A 438 -22.07 5.19 2.51
CA VAL A 438 -21.77 5.80 3.82
C VAL A 438 -21.47 4.71 4.82
N ILE A 439 -20.38 4.89 5.58
CA ILE A 439 -19.94 3.94 6.62
C ILE A 439 -19.77 4.71 7.93
N SER A 440 -20.32 4.17 9.03
CA SER A 440 -20.24 4.76 10.37
C SER A 440 -20.34 3.67 11.44
N PRO A 441 -19.71 3.83 12.62
CA PRO A 441 -19.90 2.93 13.76
C PRO A 441 -21.26 3.11 14.45
N LYS A 442 -21.97 4.17 14.16
CA LYS A 442 -23.33 4.41 14.66
C LYS A 442 -24.35 4.17 13.55
N ASP A 443 -25.50 3.64 13.91
CA ASP A 443 -26.61 3.53 12.95
C ASP A 443 -27.11 4.93 12.54
N PHE A 444 -27.51 5.07 11.28
CA PHE A 444 -27.89 6.35 10.69
C PHE A 444 -28.97 6.17 9.62
N LYS A 445 -29.65 7.26 9.26
CA LYS A 445 -30.57 7.29 8.13
C LYS A 445 -29.93 8.05 6.97
N ILE A 446 -30.22 7.58 5.75
CA ILE A 446 -29.89 8.30 4.50
C ILE A 446 -31.20 8.67 3.80
N GLU A 447 -31.33 9.93 3.43
CA GLU A 447 -32.44 10.44 2.63
C GLU A 447 -31.88 11.19 1.41
N LYS A 448 -32.38 10.92 0.22
CA LYS A 448 -32.07 11.73 -0.96
C LYS A 448 -32.71 13.11 -0.81
N ILE A 449 -31.99 14.15 -1.19
CA ILE A 449 -32.50 15.52 -1.21
C ILE A 449 -32.52 16.00 -2.65
N GLU A 450 -33.61 16.65 -3.03
CA GLU A 450 -33.71 17.35 -4.33
C GLU A 450 -32.67 18.46 -4.43
N VAL A 451 -31.91 18.44 -5.53
CA VAL A 451 -30.97 19.50 -5.88
C VAL A 451 -31.66 20.48 -6.83
N ARG A 452 -31.57 21.76 -6.52
CA ARG A 452 -32.19 22.83 -7.35
C ARG A 452 -31.15 23.87 -7.71
N ARG A 453 -31.28 24.46 -8.90
CA ARG A 453 -30.47 25.60 -9.36
C ARG A 453 -30.98 26.89 -8.70
N GLY A 454 -30.22 27.95 -8.79
CA GLY A 454 -30.60 29.26 -8.23
C GLY A 454 -31.91 29.84 -8.77
N ASN A 455 -32.36 29.43 -9.98
CA ASN A 455 -33.64 29.73 -10.58
C ASN A 455 -34.77 28.76 -10.15
N ASN A 456 -34.52 27.89 -9.18
CA ASN A 456 -35.42 26.88 -8.61
C ASN A 456 -35.70 25.67 -9.52
N ASP A 457 -35.05 25.54 -10.67
CA ASP A 457 -35.17 24.36 -11.53
C ASP A 457 -34.56 23.13 -10.86
N LEU A 458 -35.27 21.99 -10.97
CA LEU A 458 -34.78 20.71 -10.48
C LEU A 458 -33.56 20.24 -11.32
N VAL A 459 -32.50 19.83 -10.64
CA VAL A 459 -31.31 19.24 -11.28
C VAL A 459 -31.48 17.74 -11.40
N ASN A 460 -31.14 17.20 -12.56
CA ASN A 460 -31.18 15.75 -12.77
C ASN A 460 -30.10 15.07 -11.87
N GLU A 461 -30.43 13.91 -11.29
CA GLU A 461 -29.48 13.12 -10.46
C GLU A 461 -28.20 12.73 -11.23
N ASN A 462 -28.24 12.68 -12.56
CA ASN A 462 -27.07 12.47 -13.39
C ASN A 462 -26.11 13.68 -13.42
N GLU A 463 -26.58 14.88 -13.06
CA GLU A 463 -25.75 16.09 -12.99
C GLU A 463 -25.30 16.39 -11.56
N ALA A 464 -26.17 16.17 -10.58
CA ALA A 464 -25.84 16.37 -9.18
C ALA A 464 -26.74 15.54 -8.28
N LYS A 465 -26.20 15.04 -7.21
CA LYS A 465 -26.89 14.26 -6.18
C LYS A 465 -26.57 14.79 -4.79
N ALA A 466 -27.59 14.88 -3.95
CA ALA A 466 -27.43 15.23 -2.54
C ALA A 466 -28.10 14.20 -1.64
N ILE A 467 -27.50 13.97 -0.48
CA ILE A 467 -28.05 13.13 0.59
C ILE A 467 -28.03 13.89 1.91
N LYS A 468 -29.02 13.59 2.73
CA LYS A 468 -29.04 13.94 4.14
C LYS A 468 -28.73 12.69 4.95
N ILE A 469 -27.73 12.77 5.80
CA ILE A 469 -27.34 11.74 6.75
C ILE A 469 -27.79 12.22 8.12
N SER A 470 -28.67 11.47 8.78
CA SER A 470 -29.14 11.76 10.14
C SER A 470 -28.52 10.75 11.10
N LEU A 471 -27.67 11.24 12.00
CA LEU A 471 -26.86 10.46 12.93
C LEU A 471 -27.07 11.02 14.35
N ASP A 472 -27.77 10.28 15.23
CA ASP A 472 -28.18 10.75 16.55
C ASP A 472 -28.96 12.07 16.46
N ASN A 473 -28.37 13.18 16.96
CA ASN A 473 -28.94 14.53 16.91
C ASN A 473 -28.34 15.41 15.80
N ASP A 474 -27.41 14.86 15.01
CA ASP A 474 -26.71 15.61 13.96
C ASP A 474 -27.31 15.31 12.59
N GLU A 475 -27.41 16.33 11.75
CA GLU A 475 -27.76 16.20 10.35
C GLU A 475 -26.62 16.72 9.47
N ILE A 476 -26.20 15.90 8.52
CA ILE A 476 -25.16 16.23 7.55
C ILE A 476 -25.78 16.22 6.16
N ILE A 477 -25.66 17.32 5.44
CA ILE A 477 -26.03 17.38 4.03
C ILE A 477 -24.75 17.23 3.21
N PHE A 478 -24.73 16.21 2.38
CA PHE A 478 -23.61 15.94 1.47
C PHE A 478 -24.07 16.07 0.03
N PHE A 479 -23.30 16.78 -0.79
CA PHE A 479 -23.60 17.10 -2.17
C PHE A 479 -22.43 16.70 -3.08
N ASN A 480 -22.71 16.07 -4.21
CA ASN A 480 -21.75 15.79 -5.28
C ASN A 480 -22.32 16.24 -6.63
N SER A 481 -21.54 16.99 -7.41
CA SER A 481 -21.83 17.35 -8.79
C SER A 481 -20.94 16.57 -9.74
N THR A 482 -21.49 16.08 -10.85
CA THR A 482 -20.77 15.45 -11.96
C THR A 482 -20.22 16.48 -12.94
N LYS A 483 -20.67 17.73 -12.88
CA LYS A 483 -20.18 18.85 -13.67
C LYS A 483 -19.34 19.78 -12.80
N GLU A 484 -18.26 20.33 -13.36
CA GLU A 484 -17.55 21.42 -12.73
C GLU A 484 -18.49 22.58 -12.46
N ILE A 485 -18.55 23.04 -11.24
CA ILE A 485 -19.23 24.29 -10.90
C ILE A 485 -18.27 25.41 -11.29
N ASN A 486 -18.43 25.94 -12.50
CA ASN A 486 -17.75 27.17 -12.88
C ASN A 486 -18.30 28.28 -11.95
N ASN A 487 -17.49 28.70 -10.99
CA ASN A 487 -17.72 29.93 -10.26
C ASN A 487 -17.66 31.10 -11.25
N GLN A 488 -18.81 31.53 -11.75
CA GLN A 488 -19.00 32.84 -12.32
C GLN A 488 -19.32 33.84 -11.23
#